data_36aca62bd2678f898e6dbf6f6e927125
#
_entry.id   36aca62bd2678f898e6dbf6f6e927125
#
_cell.length_a   1.000
_cell.length_b   1.000
_cell.length_c   1.000
_cell.angle_alpha   90.00
_cell.angle_beta   90.00
_cell.angle_gamma   90.00
#
_symmetry.space_group_name_H-M   'P 1'
#
loop_
_entity.id
_entity.type
_entity.pdbx_description
1 polymer ?
#
loop_
_entity_poly.entity_id
_entity_poly.type
_entity_poly.pdbx_seq_one_letter_code
_entity_poly.pdbx_strand_id
1 'polypeptide(L)'
;PVADGYGSREAGFIAHQCPHGSMHITSENVIVEIVDAAGNALPPGEDGEIVVTQLDSHATLFVRYRTGDVGRLSAAQCSCGRGLEILDAVHGRVNDFLITPDGRRVHSSALHAALSSLPGIETFQFHQTADGAVEMKLVATTAFTAEEKLRNNLQTRLGRETPLTIIRVDSIAPSPSGKFQYIISERATNG
;
A
#
# COMPACT_ATOMS: atom_id res chain seq x y z
N PRO A 1 7.96 -22.66 -11.78
CA PRO A 1 6.90 -21.95 -11.07
C PRO A 1 7.52 -20.89 -10.17
N VAL A 2 6.87 -19.75 -10.03
CA VAL A 2 7.21 -18.68 -9.10
C VAL A 2 6.15 -18.71 -8.01
N ALA A 3 6.56 -18.55 -6.74
CA ALA A 3 5.67 -18.43 -5.61
C ALA A 3 5.86 -17.05 -4.97
N ASP A 4 4.77 -16.41 -4.60
CA ASP A 4 4.78 -15.14 -3.89
C ASP A 4 5.07 -15.32 -2.40
N GLY A 5 5.67 -14.30 -1.79
CA GLY A 5 5.92 -14.23 -0.36
C GLY A 5 5.78 -12.82 0.18
N TYR A 6 5.27 -12.72 1.39
CA TYR A 6 5.15 -11.48 2.12
C TYR A 6 6.04 -11.51 3.36
N GLY A 7 6.75 -10.43 3.61
CA GLY A 7 7.64 -10.30 4.75
C GLY A 7 8.16 -8.88 4.93
N SER A 8 8.76 -8.63 6.06
CA SER A 8 9.41 -7.36 6.38
C SER A 8 10.81 -7.61 6.97
N ARG A 9 11.61 -6.54 7.07
CA ARG A 9 12.92 -6.64 7.71
C ARG A 9 12.80 -6.96 9.20
N GLU A 10 11.76 -6.43 9.83
CA GLU A 10 11.50 -6.52 11.26
C GLU A 10 10.92 -7.89 11.65
N ALA A 11 9.96 -8.38 10.87
CA ALA A 11 9.25 -9.62 11.17
C ALA A 11 9.73 -10.84 10.35
N GLY A 12 10.72 -10.64 9.47
CA GLY A 12 11.20 -11.72 8.62
C GLY A 12 10.14 -12.18 7.61
N PHE A 13 10.01 -13.48 7.43
CA PHE A 13 9.10 -14.10 6.47
C PHE A 13 7.75 -14.37 7.14
N ILE A 14 6.72 -13.63 6.74
CA ILE A 14 5.41 -13.64 7.39
C ILE A 14 4.46 -14.64 6.73
N ALA A 15 4.39 -14.64 5.40
CA ALA A 15 3.48 -15.53 4.68
C ALA A 15 4.06 -15.92 3.31
N HIS A 16 3.64 -17.08 2.78
CA HIS A 16 4.09 -17.59 1.48
C HIS A 16 2.98 -18.33 0.73
N GLN A 17 3.03 -18.24 -0.58
CA GLN A 17 2.07 -18.86 -1.46
C GLN A 17 2.28 -20.38 -1.54
N CYS A 18 1.18 -21.13 -1.38
CA CYS A 18 1.17 -22.57 -1.61
C CYS A 18 0.93 -22.91 -3.10
N PRO A 19 1.10 -24.18 -3.53
CA PRO A 19 0.84 -24.57 -4.91
C PRO A 19 -0.59 -24.35 -5.40
N HIS A 20 -1.55 -24.12 -4.49
CA HIS A 20 -2.95 -23.81 -4.79
C HIS A 20 -3.23 -22.29 -4.86
N GLY A 21 -2.19 -21.46 -4.72
CA GLY A 21 -2.29 -20.01 -4.88
C GLY A 21 -2.62 -19.23 -3.61
N SER A 22 -2.97 -19.88 -2.49
CA SER A 22 -3.23 -19.19 -1.22
C SER A 22 -1.95 -18.85 -0.49
N MET A 23 -1.89 -17.65 0.10
CA MET A 23 -0.74 -17.18 0.89
C MET A 23 -0.94 -17.57 2.36
N HIS A 24 -0.23 -18.60 2.83
CA HIS A 24 -0.31 -19.09 4.19
C HIS A 24 0.66 -18.35 5.11
N ILE A 25 0.15 -17.96 6.29
CA ILE A 25 0.94 -17.38 7.37
C ILE A 25 1.84 -18.46 7.98
N THR A 26 3.10 -18.09 8.28
CA THR A 26 4.05 -18.95 9.00
C THR A 26 3.74 -18.91 10.50
N SER A 27 2.58 -19.48 10.89
CA SER A 27 2.02 -19.36 12.25
C SER A 27 2.89 -20.01 13.33
N GLU A 28 3.90 -20.80 12.95
CA GLU A 28 4.93 -21.31 13.84
C GLU A 28 5.86 -20.21 14.37
N ASN A 29 6.05 -19.13 13.59
CA ASN A 29 7.01 -18.07 13.86
C ASN A 29 6.36 -16.72 14.14
N VAL A 30 5.15 -16.50 13.64
CA VAL A 30 4.47 -15.19 13.75
C VAL A 30 2.98 -15.34 14.03
N ILE A 31 2.44 -14.39 14.79
CA ILE A 31 0.99 -14.14 14.88
C ILE A 31 0.71 -12.91 14.03
N VAL A 32 -0.27 -12.99 13.15
CA VAL A 32 -0.73 -11.88 12.32
C VAL A 32 -2.13 -11.48 12.77
N GLU A 33 -2.31 -10.19 13.01
CA GLU A 33 -3.59 -9.57 13.29
C GLU A 33 -3.88 -8.53 12.20
N ILE A 34 -5.13 -8.39 11.83
CA ILE A 34 -5.61 -7.23 11.05
C ILE A 34 -6.33 -6.32 12.02
N VAL A 35 -5.93 -5.03 12.07
CA VAL A 35 -6.47 -4.10 13.06
C VAL A 35 -7.04 -2.84 12.43
N ASP A 36 -8.02 -2.25 13.12
CA ASP A 36 -8.55 -0.92 12.82
C ASP A 36 -7.57 0.19 13.22
N ALA A 37 -7.94 1.46 12.99
CA ALA A 37 -7.13 2.62 13.37
C ALA A 37 -6.92 2.73 14.90
N ALA A 38 -7.86 2.24 15.71
CA ALA A 38 -7.77 2.21 17.17
C ALA A 38 -6.91 1.04 17.68
N GLY A 39 -6.54 0.10 16.83
CA GLY A 39 -5.73 -1.07 17.17
C GLY A 39 -6.55 -2.28 17.63
N ASN A 40 -7.88 -2.28 17.43
CA ASN A 40 -8.72 -3.44 17.69
C ASN A 40 -8.62 -4.44 16.56
N ALA A 41 -8.58 -5.74 16.88
CA ALA A 41 -8.56 -6.79 15.89
C ALA A 41 -9.87 -6.84 15.09
N LEU A 42 -9.76 -6.92 13.77
CA LEU A 42 -10.86 -7.06 12.84
C LEU A 42 -11.10 -8.54 12.52
N PRO A 43 -12.36 -8.94 12.25
CA PRO A 43 -12.66 -10.30 11.84
C PRO A 43 -12.11 -10.60 10.44
N PRO A 44 -11.89 -11.89 10.10
CA PRO A 44 -11.53 -12.29 8.74
C PRO A 44 -12.53 -11.76 7.70
N GLY A 45 -11.99 -11.28 6.57
CA GLY A 45 -12.75 -10.67 5.49
C GLY A 45 -12.78 -9.14 5.50
N GLU A 46 -12.31 -8.50 6.57
CA GLU A 46 -12.19 -7.05 6.67
C GLU A 46 -10.76 -6.57 6.40
N ASP A 47 -10.63 -5.42 5.75
CA ASP A 47 -9.35 -4.78 5.47
C ASP A 47 -8.92 -3.91 6.66
N GLY A 48 -7.65 -4.02 7.06
CA GLY A 48 -7.06 -3.21 8.11
C GLY A 48 -5.54 -3.24 8.05
N GLU A 49 -4.90 -2.62 9.04
CA GLU A 49 -3.45 -2.64 9.13
C GLU A 49 -2.95 -3.99 9.62
N ILE A 50 -1.92 -4.49 8.95
CA ILE A 50 -1.25 -5.74 9.32
C ILE A 50 -0.37 -5.47 10.54
N VAL A 51 -0.64 -6.19 11.62
CA VAL A 51 0.14 -6.18 12.86
C VAL A 51 0.74 -7.56 13.08
N VAL A 52 2.02 -7.61 13.43
CA VAL A 52 2.75 -8.88 13.58
C VAL A 52 3.37 -8.97 14.97
N THR A 53 3.19 -10.14 15.60
CA THR A 53 3.95 -10.55 16.79
C THR A 53 4.90 -11.66 16.38
N GLN A 54 6.19 -11.45 16.55
CA GLN A 54 7.21 -12.45 16.23
C GLN A 54 7.47 -13.34 17.44
N LEU A 55 7.38 -14.66 17.27
CA LEU A 55 7.49 -15.64 18.35
C LEU A 55 8.94 -16.12 18.59
N ASP A 56 9.80 -15.97 17.59
CA ASP A 56 11.19 -16.45 17.61
C ASP A 56 12.23 -15.31 17.57
N SER A 57 11.88 -14.13 18.07
CA SER A 57 12.82 -13.01 18.15
C SER A 57 13.40 -12.88 19.55
N HIS A 58 14.68 -13.25 19.69
CA HIS A 58 15.38 -13.22 20.97
C HIS A 58 16.16 -11.92 21.23
N ALA A 59 16.48 -11.16 20.18
CA ALA A 59 17.29 -9.94 20.30
C ALA A 59 16.45 -8.69 20.47
N THR A 60 15.30 -8.60 19.78
CA THR A 60 14.37 -7.48 19.84
C THR A 60 12.96 -8.05 19.81
N LEU A 61 12.18 -7.74 20.83
CA LEU A 61 10.79 -8.20 20.91
C LEU A 61 9.90 -7.37 20.01
N PHE A 62 9.36 -7.98 18.96
CA PHE A 62 8.32 -7.41 18.12
C PHE A 62 6.96 -7.96 18.55
N VAL A 63 6.30 -7.27 19.48
CA VAL A 63 4.96 -7.61 19.95
C VAL A 63 3.99 -6.59 19.40
N ARG A 64 2.98 -7.07 18.65
CA ARG A 64 2.00 -6.23 17.95
C ARG A 64 2.63 -5.08 17.16
N TYR A 65 3.69 -5.42 16.41
CA TYR A 65 4.41 -4.48 15.58
C TYR A 65 3.55 -4.10 14.36
N ARG A 66 3.24 -2.81 14.22
CA ARG A 66 2.49 -2.27 13.09
C ARG A 66 3.42 -2.20 11.88
N THR A 67 3.15 -3.03 10.85
CA THR A 67 4.00 -3.09 9.65
C THR A 67 3.85 -1.84 8.78
N GLY A 68 2.75 -1.13 8.92
CA GLY A 68 2.33 -0.05 8.04
C GLY A 68 1.75 -0.54 6.71
N ASP A 69 1.54 -1.85 6.56
CA ASP A 69 0.89 -2.44 5.39
C ASP A 69 -0.58 -2.72 5.69
N VAL A 70 -1.42 -2.64 4.68
CA VAL A 70 -2.85 -2.96 4.75
C VAL A 70 -3.08 -4.33 4.14
N GLY A 71 -3.87 -5.16 4.81
CA GLY A 71 -4.19 -6.48 4.32
C GLY A 71 -5.48 -7.02 4.92
N ARG A 72 -5.75 -8.30 4.63
CA ARG A 72 -6.96 -9.01 5.06
C ARG A 72 -6.67 -10.47 5.31
N LEU A 73 -7.21 -11.01 6.41
CA LEU A 73 -7.24 -12.46 6.64
C LEU A 73 -8.44 -13.08 5.93
N SER A 74 -8.28 -14.31 5.46
CA SER A 74 -9.38 -15.09 4.89
C SER A 74 -10.16 -15.85 5.98
N ALA A 75 -11.48 -15.88 5.84
CA ALA A 75 -12.32 -16.81 6.61
C ALA A 75 -12.35 -18.23 5.99
N ALA A 76 -11.89 -18.40 4.76
CA ALA A 76 -11.91 -19.67 4.04
C ALA A 76 -10.67 -20.52 4.34
N GLN A 77 -10.83 -21.84 4.26
CA GLN A 77 -9.70 -22.77 4.30
C GLN A 77 -9.15 -23.01 2.89
N CYS A 78 -7.84 -23.24 2.79
CA CYS A 78 -7.20 -23.60 1.54
C CYS A 78 -7.43 -25.07 1.20
N SER A 79 -7.72 -25.35 -0.06
CA SER A 79 -7.82 -26.73 -0.60
C SER A 79 -6.50 -27.52 -0.59
N CYS A 80 -5.37 -26.88 -0.27
CA CYS A 80 -4.08 -27.57 -0.12
C CYS A 80 -3.97 -28.45 1.13
N GLY A 81 -4.96 -28.39 2.05
CA GLY A 81 -5.01 -29.19 3.27
C GLY A 81 -4.17 -28.69 4.45
N ARG A 82 -3.44 -27.58 4.31
CA ARG A 82 -2.75 -26.94 5.43
C ARG A 82 -3.76 -26.24 6.33
N GLY A 83 -3.66 -26.45 7.65
CA GLY A 83 -4.49 -25.78 8.65
C GLY A 83 -4.03 -24.37 9.02
N LEU A 84 -3.09 -23.79 8.25
CA LEU A 84 -2.53 -22.46 8.51
C LEU A 84 -3.50 -21.38 8.03
N GLU A 85 -3.52 -20.26 8.74
CA GLU A 85 -4.28 -19.08 8.36
C GLU A 85 -3.82 -18.53 6.98
N ILE A 86 -4.73 -17.87 6.30
CA ILE A 86 -4.49 -17.32 4.97
C ILE A 86 -4.51 -15.80 5.06
N LEU A 87 -3.42 -15.18 4.61
CA LEU A 87 -3.38 -13.76 4.29
C LEU A 87 -3.95 -13.59 2.87
N ASP A 88 -5.24 -13.23 2.80
CA ASP A 88 -6.00 -13.19 1.55
C ASP A 88 -5.56 -12.07 0.63
N ALA A 89 -5.19 -10.92 1.22
CA ALA A 89 -4.73 -9.76 0.46
C ALA A 89 -3.65 -8.97 1.23
N VAL A 90 -2.70 -8.43 0.48
CA VAL A 90 -1.81 -7.35 0.90
C VAL A 90 -1.97 -6.21 -0.09
N HIS A 91 -2.58 -5.11 0.35
CA HIS A 91 -2.96 -3.99 -0.52
C HIS A 91 -1.86 -2.93 -0.66
N GLY A 92 -0.75 -3.06 0.07
CA GLY A 92 0.32 -2.08 0.18
C GLY A 92 0.25 -1.28 1.48
N ARG A 93 0.95 -0.14 1.54
CA ARG A 93 1.11 0.59 2.80
C ARG A 93 -0.10 1.46 3.14
N VAL A 94 -0.34 1.65 4.44
CA VAL A 94 -1.38 2.57 4.97
C VAL A 94 -1.28 3.95 4.34
N ASN A 95 -0.06 4.42 4.08
CA ASN A 95 0.21 5.74 3.51
C ASN A 95 0.32 5.77 1.98
N ASP A 96 0.08 4.63 1.31
CA ASP A 96 0.18 4.55 -0.16
C ASP A 96 -1.17 4.74 -0.87
N PHE A 97 -2.12 5.43 -0.22
CA PHE A 97 -3.44 5.72 -0.77
C PHE A 97 -3.74 7.22 -0.80
N LEU A 98 -4.43 7.64 -1.87
CA LEU A 98 -5.19 8.89 -1.89
C LEU A 98 -6.67 8.59 -1.61
N ILE A 99 -7.34 9.49 -0.90
CA ILE A 99 -8.77 9.38 -0.58
C ILE A 99 -9.54 10.32 -1.49
N THR A 100 -10.42 9.78 -2.31
CA THR A 100 -11.27 10.55 -3.20
C THR A 100 -12.39 11.26 -2.42
N PRO A 101 -13.06 12.28 -3.00
CA PRO A 101 -14.16 12.98 -2.34
C PRO A 101 -15.33 12.06 -1.93
N ASP A 102 -15.57 10.98 -2.68
CA ASP A 102 -16.56 9.93 -2.38
C ASP A 102 -16.07 8.87 -1.38
N GLY A 103 -14.87 9.05 -0.78
CA GLY A 103 -14.32 8.18 0.25
C GLY A 103 -13.58 6.94 -0.27
N ARG A 104 -13.48 6.71 -1.58
CA ARG A 104 -12.71 5.59 -2.14
C ARG A 104 -11.22 5.78 -1.89
N ARG A 105 -10.52 4.67 -1.66
CA ARG A 105 -9.06 4.62 -1.53
C ARG A 105 -8.45 4.27 -2.89
N VAL A 106 -7.56 5.11 -3.39
CA VAL A 106 -6.83 4.92 -4.64
C VAL A 106 -5.37 4.63 -4.32
N HIS A 107 -4.96 3.39 -4.50
CA HIS A 107 -3.60 2.94 -4.21
C HIS A 107 -2.58 3.51 -5.20
N SER A 108 -1.33 3.69 -4.75
CA SER A 108 -0.21 4.18 -5.57
C SER A 108 0.00 3.38 -6.84
N SER A 109 -0.22 2.05 -6.83
CA SER A 109 -0.12 1.21 -8.03
C SER A 109 -1.11 1.58 -9.13
N ALA A 110 -2.33 1.98 -8.77
CA ALA A 110 -3.32 2.44 -9.75
C ALA A 110 -2.92 3.79 -10.38
N LEU A 111 -2.25 4.65 -9.59
CA LEU A 111 -1.69 5.90 -10.07
C LEU A 111 -0.47 5.66 -10.96
N HIS A 112 0.43 4.74 -10.56
CA HIS A 112 1.54 4.29 -11.41
C HIS A 112 1.04 3.79 -12.76
N ALA A 113 0.01 2.95 -12.80
CA ALA A 113 -0.59 2.44 -14.03
C ALA A 113 -1.14 3.56 -14.93
N ALA A 114 -1.63 4.66 -14.35
CA ALA A 114 -2.10 5.82 -15.13
C ALA A 114 -0.95 6.57 -15.83
N LEU A 115 0.27 6.46 -15.30
CA LEU A 115 1.47 7.13 -15.81
C LEU A 115 2.31 6.23 -16.73
N SER A 116 2.25 4.91 -16.57
CA SER A 116 3.13 3.94 -17.24
C SER A 116 3.11 4.00 -18.77
N SER A 117 2.01 4.51 -19.36
CA SER A 117 1.88 4.69 -20.82
C SER A 117 2.40 6.03 -21.34
N LEU A 118 2.98 6.86 -20.48
CA LEU A 118 3.42 8.21 -20.79
C LEU A 118 4.97 8.29 -20.75
N PRO A 119 5.65 8.30 -21.90
CA PRO A 119 7.11 8.37 -21.94
C PRO A 119 7.62 9.71 -21.43
N GLY A 120 8.80 9.72 -20.83
CA GLY A 120 9.49 10.92 -20.37
C GLY A 120 9.20 11.30 -18.92
N ILE A 121 8.37 10.56 -18.19
CA ILE A 121 8.20 10.68 -16.74
C ILE A 121 9.32 9.90 -16.06
N GLU A 122 10.09 10.56 -15.20
CA GLU A 122 11.19 9.96 -14.44
C GLU A 122 10.76 9.53 -13.05
N THR A 123 10.12 10.44 -12.32
CA THR A 123 9.55 10.15 -10.99
C THR A 123 8.42 11.12 -10.66
N PHE A 124 7.65 10.79 -9.64
CA PHE A 124 6.54 11.63 -9.19
C PHE A 124 6.24 11.40 -7.71
N GLN A 125 5.56 12.36 -7.11
CA GLN A 125 5.04 12.27 -5.74
C GLN A 125 3.70 12.98 -5.67
N PHE A 126 2.74 12.36 -5.01
CA PHE A 126 1.45 12.96 -4.69
C PHE A 126 1.45 13.45 -3.25
N HIS A 127 0.96 14.66 -3.03
CA HIS A 127 0.64 15.20 -1.72
C HIS A 127 -0.85 15.51 -1.67
N GLN A 128 -1.56 14.90 -0.72
CA GLN A 128 -2.96 15.16 -0.48
C GLN A 128 -3.13 15.94 0.82
N THR A 129 -3.71 17.12 0.71
CA THR A 129 -4.02 17.99 1.85
C THR A 129 -5.24 17.50 2.63
N ALA A 130 -5.41 17.98 3.86
CA ALA A 130 -6.51 17.58 4.74
C ALA A 130 -7.90 17.84 4.15
N ASP A 131 -8.07 18.88 3.33
CA ASP A 131 -9.31 19.20 2.59
C ASP A 131 -9.53 18.30 1.36
N GLY A 132 -8.54 17.48 1.00
CA GLY A 132 -8.63 16.50 -0.08
C GLY A 132 -8.10 16.96 -1.43
N ALA A 133 -7.55 18.18 -1.54
CA ALA A 133 -6.85 18.59 -2.74
C ALA A 133 -5.58 17.75 -2.95
N VAL A 134 -5.26 17.45 -4.20
CA VAL A 134 -4.11 16.65 -4.59
C VAL A 134 -3.13 17.48 -5.41
N GLU A 135 -1.92 17.59 -4.91
CA GLU A 135 -0.78 18.13 -5.65
C GLU A 135 0.10 16.97 -6.14
N MET A 136 0.43 16.96 -7.42
CA MET A 136 1.40 16.04 -8.00
C MET A 136 2.69 16.79 -8.35
N LYS A 137 3.78 16.46 -7.67
CA LYS A 137 5.13 16.84 -8.12
C LYS A 137 5.60 15.86 -9.18
N LEU A 138 6.05 16.36 -10.31
CA LEU A 138 6.44 15.59 -11.47
C LEU A 138 7.86 15.95 -11.90
N VAL A 139 8.75 14.97 -11.91
CA VAL A 139 10.05 15.06 -12.60
C VAL A 139 9.90 14.39 -13.95
N ALA A 140 10.12 15.14 -15.00
CA ALA A 140 9.98 14.65 -16.36
C ALA A 140 11.02 15.29 -17.28
N THR A 141 11.47 14.53 -18.28
CA THR A 141 12.37 15.03 -19.32
C THR A 141 11.69 16.09 -20.19
N THR A 142 12.48 16.80 -20.97
CA THR A 142 11.98 17.77 -21.98
C THR A 142 11.13 17.11 -23.07
N ALA A 143 11.26 15.78 -23.24
CA ALA A 143 10.45 15.00 -24.19
C ALA A 143 9.01 14.76 -23.71
N PHE A 144 8.70 14.99 -22.43
CA PHE A 144 7.34 14.82 -21.91
C PHE A 144 6.46 16.01 -22.29
N THR A 145 5.49 15.78 -23.18
CA THR A 145 4.55 16.78 -23.68
C THR A 145 3.07 16.42 -23.43
N ALA A 146 2.81 15.26 -22.80
CA ALA A 146 1.48 14.68 -22.68
C ALA A 146 0.76 15.07 -21.38
N GLU A 147 0.90 16.32 -20.89
CA GLU A 147 0.37 16.75 -19.59
C GLU A 147 -1.17 16.68 -19.51
N GLU A 148 -1.87 17.00 -20.58
CA GLU A 148 -3.33 16.88 -20.64
C GLU A 148 -3.79 15.43 -20.54
N LYS A 149 -3.11 14.50 -21.23
CA LYS A 149 -3.39 13.07 -21.15
C LYS A 149 -3.09 12.54 -19.75
N LEU A 150 -2.00 12.97 -19.11
CA LEU A 150 -1.68 12.66 -17.73
C LEU A 150 -2.80 13.10 -16.80
N ARG A 151 -3.25 14.34 -16.91
CA ARG A 151 -4.34 14.90 -16.10
C ARG A 151 -5.62 14.08 -16.26
N ASN A 152 -6.01 13.76 -17.49
CA ASN A 152 -7.20 12.96 -17.77
C ASN A 152 -7.10 11.54 -17.20
N ASN A 153 -5.93 10.89 -17.32
CA ASN A 153 -5.69 9.57 -16.75
C ASN A 153 -5.84 9.59 -15.22
N LEU A 154 -5.27 10.61 -14.56
CA LEU A 154 -5.34 10.76 -13.11
C LEU A 154 -6.77 11.06 -12.66
N GLN A 155 -7.47 11.97 -13.31
CA GLN A 155 -8.86 12.30 -12.98
C GLN A 155 -9.83 11.11 -13.17
N THR A 156 -9.52 10.21 -14.10
CA THR A 156 -10.28 8.96 -14.25
C THR A 156 -10.15 8.07 -13.00
N ARG A 157 -9.03 8.11 -12.31
CA ARG A 157 -8.76 7.32 -11.09
C ARG A 157 -9.25 8.03 -9.83
N LEU A 158 -8.98 9.33 -9.73
CA LEU A 158 -9.24 10.12 -8.54
C LEU A 158 -10.69 10.66 -8.48
N GLY A 159 -11.39 10.66 -9.61
CA GLY A 159 -12.65 11.36 -9.77
C GLY A 159 -12.42 12.80 -10.29
N ARG A 160 -13.32 13.27 -11.16
CA ARG A 160 -13.20 14.59 -11.81
C ARG A 160 -13.35 15.75 -10.83
N GLU A 161 -14.00 15.52 -9.70
CA GLU A 161 -14.24 16.51 -8.64
C GLU A 161 -13.02 16.68 -7.72
N THR A 162 -12.02 15.81 -7.80
CA THR A 162 -10.79 15.94 -7.01
C THR A 162 -9.97 17.13 -7.55
N PRO A 163 -9.73 18.16 -6.73
CA PRO A 163 -8.84 19.25 -7.12
C PRO A 163 -7.43 18.69 -7.34
N LEU A 164 -6.93 18.76 -8.57
CA LEU A 164 -5.62 18.22 -8.96
C LEU A 164 -4.73 19.30 -9.56
N THR A 165 -3.60 19.55 -8.90
CA THR A 165 -2.53 20.41 -9.39
C THR A 165 -1.34 19.57 -9.77
N ILE A 166 -0.75 19.80 -10.95
CA ILE A 166 0.49 19.13 -11.40
C ILE A 166 1.58 20.21 -11.47
N ILE A 167 2.67 19.98 -10.74
CA ILE A 167 3.82 20.90 -10.68
C ILE A 167 5.05 20.17 -11.18
N ARG A 168 5.72 20.72 -12.18
CA ARG A 168 7.04 20.23 -12.62
C ARG A 168 8.11 20.72 -11.67
N VAL A 169 8.96 19.79 -11.24
CA VAL A 169 10.10 20.04 -10.37
C VAL A 169 11.35 19.35 -10.93
N ASP A 170 12.51 19.85 -10.57
CA ASP A 170 13.81 19.29 -11.03
C ASP A 170 14.15 17.99 -10.29
N SER A 171 13.72 17.85 -9.03
CA SER A 171 13.96 16.66 -8.23
C SER A 171 12.96 16.54 -7.09
N ILE A 172 12.80 15.32 -6.58
CA ILE A 172 12.00 15.01 -5.38
C ILE A 172 12.91 14.32 -4.38
N ALA A 173 13.08 14.92 -3.21
CA ALA A 173 13.92 14.36 -2.16
C ALA A 173 13.26 13.12 -1.53
N PRO A 174 14.04 12.08 -1.20
CA PRO A 174 13.54 10.96 -0.39
C PRO A 174 13.19 11.43 1.02
N SER A 175 12.42 10.62 1.74
CA SER A 175 12.11 10.87 3.16
C SER A 175 13.38 10.87 4.02
N PRO A 176 13.34 11.40 5.26
CA PRO A 176 14.48 11.36 6.18
C PRO A 176 15.01 9.93 6.45
N SER A 177 14.16 8.90 6.29
CA SER A 177 14.56 7.49 6.39
C SER A 177 15.26 6.95 5.14
N GLY A 178 15.46 7.76 4.10
CA GLY A 178 16.03 7.37 2.81
C GLY A 178 15.07 6.60 1.89
N LYS A 179 13.83 6.36 2.32
CA LYS A 179 12.81 5.69 1.49
C LYS A 179 12.05 6.72 0.66
N PHE A 180 11.82 6.40 -0.61
CA PHE A 180 10.98 7.22 -1.47
C PHE A 180 9.51 6.95 -1.18
N GLN A 181 8.72 8.03 -1.00
CA GLN A 181 7.28 7.96 -0.78
C GLN A 181 6.56 8.54 -2.00
N TYR A 182 5.77 7.70 -2.66
CA TYR A 182 4.98 8.14 -3.82
C TYR A 182 3.73 8.92 -3.42
N ILE A 183 3.24 8.70 -2.20
CA ILE A 183 2.07 9.38 -1.66
C ILE A 183 2.40 9.90 -0.26
N ILE A 184 2.04 11.16 -0.02
CA ILE A 184 1.98 11.81 1.29
C ILE A 184 0.55 12.30 1.44
N SER A 185 -0.21 11.78 2.40
CA SER A 185 -1.59 12.21 2.65
C SER A 185 -1.75 12.73 4.06
N GLU A 186 -2.33 13.93 4.18
CA GLU A 186 -2.71 14.54 5.46
C GLU A 186 -4.13 14.11 5.89
N ARG A 187 -4.87 13.43 5.01
CA ARG A 187 -6.17 12.87 5.38
C ARG A 187 -5.94 11.66 6.27
N ALA A 188 -6.41 11.76 7.51
CA ALA A 188 -6.46 10.60 8.38
C ALA A 188 -7.26 9.50 7.69
N THR A 189 -6.71 8.29 7.65
CA THR A 189 -7.46 7.09 7.28
C THR A 189 -8.46 6.81 8.41
N ASN A 190 -9.56 7.57 8.45
CA ASN A 190 -10.72 7.20 9.23
C ASN A 190 -11.34 5.99 8.54
N GLY A 191 -11.04 4.81 8.99
CA GLY A 191 -11.66 3.55 8.66
C GLY A 191 -12.07 2.88 9.93
#